data_ef8e18dff22067511d5294c7411daae6
#
_entry.id   ef8e18dff22067511d5294c7411daae6
#
_cell.length_a   1.000
_cell.length_b   1.000
_cell.length_c   1.000
_cell.angle_alpha   90.00
_cell.angle_beta   90.00
_cell.angle_gamma   90.00
#
_symmetry.space_group_name_H-M   'P 1'
#
loop_
_entity.id
_entity.type
_entity.pdbx_description
1 polymer ?
#
loop_
_entity_poly.entity_id
_entity_poly.type
_entity_poly.pdbx_seq_one_letter_code
_entity_poly.pdbx_strand_id
1 'polypeptide(L)'
;KGEMQIGGVIYSHSADKAARFVANCNQKRIPLIFLQDVTGFMVGSKSEHGGIIKDGAKMVNAVANSTVPKFTVIIGNSFGAGNYAMNGTAYDPRLILAWPNAKLAVMGGAQAAKVLLQIEKSRLKAAGEELDPKALEALQEKIEARYEAQMSPYYAASRLWVDAVIDPAKTREWLSYGIGMADHNPDIPRYNPGVIQT
;
A
#
# COMPACT_ATOMS: atom_id res chain seq x y z
N LYS A 1 17.33 -21.42 12.29
CA LYS A 1 17.43 -20.49 11.14
C LYS A 1 16.01 -20.30 10.63
N GLY A 2 15.43 -19.09 10.78
CA GLY A 2 14.13 -18.77 10.22
C GLY A 2 14.19 -18.69 8.68
N GLU A 3 13.05 -18.86 8.01
CA GLU A 3 12.95 -18.62 6.57
C GLU A 3 13.34 -17.15 6.27
N MET A 4 14.15 -16.96 5.23
CA MET A 4 14.53 -15.63 4.77
C MET A 4 13.30 -14.94 4.17
N GLN A 5 12.95 -13.75 4.69
CA GLN A 5 11.82 -12.96 4.24
C GLN A 5 12.31 -11.68 3.56
N ILE A 6 11.58 -11.27 2.54
CA ILE A 6 11.84 -10.02 1.81
C ILE A 6 11.16 -8.89 2.58
N GLY A 7 11.90 -7.83 2.91
CA GLY A 7 11.36 -6.64 3.55
C GLY A 7 10.32 -5.92 2.66
N GLY A 8 9.34 -5.31 3.28
CA GLY A 8 8.26 -4.62 2.57
C GLY A 8 7.22 -5.52 1.90
N VAL A 9 7.27 -6.83 2.13
CA VAL A 9 6.30 -7.80 1.57
C VAL A 9 5.41 -8.35 2.66
N ILE A 10 4.11 -8.42 2.39
CA ILE A 10 3.12 -9.02 3.30
C ILE A 10 3.00 -10.51 3.00
N TYR A 11 3.21 -11.33 4.03
CA TYR A 11 3.06 -12.79 4.01
C TYR A 11 1.78 -13.21 4.74
N SER A 12 1.29 -14.45 4.53
CA SER A 12 0.09 -15.00 5.17
C SER A 12 0.09 -14.76 6.68
N HIS A 13 1.13 -15.22 7.38
CA HIS A 13 1.20 -15.07 8.84
C HIS A 13 1.35 -13.62 9.31
N SER A 14 1.96 -12.73 8.51
CA SER A 14 2.01 -11.30 8.84
C SER A 14 0.66 -10.61 8.62
N ALA A 15 -0.10 -11.03 7.62
CA ALA A 15 -1.47 -10.56 7.39
C ALA A 15 -2.42 -10.99 8.52
N ASP A 16 -2.37 -12.26 8.95
CA ASP A 16 -3.14 -12.75 10.10
C ASP A 16 -2.78 -12.01 11.40
N LYS A 17 -1.49 -11.81 11.65
CA LYS A 17 -1.02 -11.04 12.80
C LYS A 17 -1.55 -9.60 12.78
N ALA A 18 -1.51 -8.95 11.61
CA ALA A 18 -2.02 -7.60 11.45
C ALA A 18 -3.53 -7.54 11.67
N ALA A 19 -4.31 -8.48 11.10
CA ALA A 19 -5.75 -8.57 11.29
C ALA A 19 -6.11 -8.67 12.78
N ARG A 20 -5.43 -9.56 13.50
CA ARG A 20 -5.62 -9.72 14.95
C ARG A 20 -5.25 -8.48 15.75
N PHE A 21 -4.15 -7.84 15.40
CA PHE A 21 -3.72 -6.60 16.04
C PHE A 21 -4.75 -5.47 15.85
N VAL A 22 -5.23 -5.26 14.62
CA VAL A 22 -6.27 -4.28 14.30
C VAL A 22 -7.54 -4.56 15.09
N ALA A 23 -8.00 -5.82 15.13
CA ALA A 23 -9.18 -6.21 15.90
C ALA A 23 -9.01 -5.91 17.41
N ASN A 24 -7.86 -6.24 18.00
CA ASN A 24 -7.58 -5.96 19.40
C ASN A 24 -7.57 -4.45 19.72
N CYS A 25 -6.98 -3.63 18.85
CA CYS A 25 -6.98 -2.18 19.01
C CYS A 25 -8.40 -1.62 18.94
N ASN A 26 -9.23 -2.11 18.03
CA ASN A 26 -10.63 -1.70 17.93
C ASN A 26 -11.45 -2.06 19.17
N GLN A 27 -11.29 -3.27 19.72
CA GLN A 27 -11.95 -3.68 20.96
C GLN A 27 -11.58 -2.79 22.14
N LYS A 28 -10.34 -2.31 22.16
CA LYS A 28 -9.80 -1.44 23.23
C LYS A 28 -9.94 0.05 22.94
N ARG A 29 -10.51 0.44 21.80
CA ARG A 29 -10.64 1.81 21.32
C ARG A 29 -9.29 2.56 21.22
N ILE A 30 -8.25 1.86 20.76
CA ILE A 30 -6.91 2.43 20.58
C ILE A 30 -6.76 2.87 19.13
N PRO A 31 -6.39 4.15 18.85
CA PRO A 31 -6.08 4.63 17.50
C PRO A 31 -4.98 3.82 16.84
N LEU A 32 -5.04 3.69 15.53
CA LEU A 32 -4.09 2.92 14.73
C LEU A 32 -3.20 3.84 13.89
N ILE A 33 -1.91 3.55 13.88
CA ILE A 33 -0.93 4.21 13.01
C ILE A 33 -0.33 3.14 12.09
N PHE A 34 -0.43 3.36 10.79
CA PHE A 34 0.15 2.52 9.76
C PHE A 34 1.41 3.18 9.20
N LEU A 35 2.56 2.58 9.42
CA LEU A 35 3.82 3.00 8.82
C LEU A 35 4.03 2.17 7.55
N GLN A 36 3.89 2.79 6.39
CA GLN A 36 3.97 2.08 5.12
C GLN A 36 5.37 2.15 4.51
N ASP A 37 6.00 0.99 4.39
CA ASP A 37 7.07 0.68 3.46
C ASP A 37 6.76 -0.69 2.88
N VAL A 38 5.84 -0.73 1.89
CA VAL A 38 5.22 -1.96 1.41
C VAL A 38 5.22 -2.01 -0.11
N THR A 39 5.71 -3.12 -0.65
CA THR A 39 5.76 -3.36 -2.10
C THR A 39 4.59 -4.23 -2.60
N GLY A 40 3.88 -4.89 -1.69
CA GLY A 40 2.73 -5.73 -1.99
C GLY A 40 2.64 -6.97 -1.10
N PHE A 41 1.75 -7.88 -1.47
CA PHE A 41 1.66 -9.23 -0.90
C PHE A 41 2.63 -10.17 -1.60
N MET A 42 3.07 -11.21 -0.90
CA MET A 42 3.88 -12.27 -1.51
C MET A 42 3.09 -12.96 -2.63
N VAL A 43 3.74 -13.18 -3.75
CA VAL A 43 3.15 -13.81 -4.95
C VAL A 43 3.79 -15.17 -5.25
N GLY A 44 3.15 -15.92 -6.12
CA GLY A 44 3.61 -17.20 -6.61
C GLY A 44 2.87 -18.39 -6.02
N SER A 45 2.91 -19.52 -6.72
CA SER A 45 2.11 -20.71 -6.44
C SER A 45 2.22 -21.20 -4.99
N LYS A 46 3.42 -21.17 -4.41
CA LYS A 46 3.63 -21.58 -2.99
C LYS A 46 2.83 -20.69 -2.03
N SER A 47 2.82 -19.37 -2.25
CA SER A 47 2.10 -18.41 -1.41
C SER A 47 0.59 -18.50 -1.61
N GLU A 48 0.16 -18.67 -2.86
CA GLU A 48 -1.26 -18.78 -3.21
C GLU A 48 -1.87 -20.07 -2.64
N HIS A 49 -1.20 -21.21 -2.83
CA HIS A 49 -1.61 -22.47 -2.21
C HIS A 49 -1.50 -22.44 -0.68
N GLY A 50 -0.57 -21.63 -0.15
CA GLY A 50 -0.38 -21.41 1.30
C GLY A 50 -1.45 -20.51 1.94
N GLY A 51 -2.37 -19.93 1.16
CA GLY A 51 -3.52 -19.18 1.67
C GLY A 51 -3.35 -17.67 1.75
N ILE A 52 -2.34 -17.06 1.07
CA ILE A 52 -2.08 -15.61 1.12
C ILE A 52 -3.31 -14.77 0.75
N ILE A 53 -4.14 -15.22 -0.21
CA ILE A 53 -5.35 -14.50 -0.63
C ILE A 53 -6.35 -14.45 0.51
N LYS A 54 -6.58 -15.59 1.19
CA LYS A 54 -7.49 -15.70 2.33
C LYS A 54 -7.01 -14.87 3.52
N ASP A 55 -5.73 -14.98 3.85
CA ASP A 55 -5.14 -14.28 5.00
C ASP A 55 -5.02 -12.77 4.75
N GLY A 56 -4.68 -12.38 3.52
CA GLY A 56 -4.74 -10.98 3.07
C GLY A 56 -6.14 -10.39 3.16
N ALA A 57 -7.16 -11.17 2.78
CA ALA A 57 -8.55 -10.75 2.90
C ALA A 57 -8.97 -10.51 4.36
N LYS A 58 -8.47 -11.30 5.33
CA LYS A 58 -8.73 -11.07 6.75
C LYS A 58 -8.15 -9.72 7.22
N MET A 59 -6.92 -9.40 6.82
CA MET A 59 -6.30 -8.11 7.11
C MET A 59 -7.11 -6.96 6.52
N VAL A 60 -7.47 -7.05 5.24
CA VAL A 60 -8.30 -6.06 4.55
C VAL A 60 -9.64 -5.88 5.26
N ASN A 61 -10.30 -6.97 5.63
CA ASN A 61 -11.58 -6.92 6.35
C ASN A 61 -11.44 -6.24 7.72
N ALA A 62 -10.40 -6.56 8.47
CA ALA A 62 -10.15 -5.95 9.77
C ALA A 62 -9.93 -4.43 9.65
N VAL A 63 -9.13 -3.98 8.67
CA VAL A 63 -8.85 -2.55 8.43
C VAL A 63 -10.09 -1.82 7.91
N ALA A 64 -10.83 -2.42 6.96
CA ALA A 64 -12.01 -1.83 6.35
C ALA A 64 -13.14 -1.59 7.36
N ASN A 65 -13.33 -2.52 8.31
CA ASN A 65 -14.35 -2.41 9.36
C ASN A 65 -13.86 -1.70 10.63
N SER A 66 -12.60 -1.27 10.67
CA SER A 66 -12.04 -0.57 11.82
C SER A 66 -12.73 0.78 12.04
N THR A 67 -13.20 1.00 13.25
CA THR A 67 -13.96 2.20 13.65
C THR A 67 -13.15 3.18 14.47
N VAL A 68 -11.96 2.78 14.95
CA VAL A 68 -11.04 3.70 15.64
C VAL A 68 -10.35 4.64 14.65
N PRO A 69 -9.89 5.83 15.09
CA PRO A 69 -9.11 6.72 14.25
C PRO A 69 -7.89 6.00 13.66
N LYS A 70 -7.70 6.16 12.35
CA LYS A 70 -6.59 5.55 11.59
C LYS A 70 -5.76 6.63 10.93
N PHE A 71 -4.44 6.50 11.04
CA PHE A 71 -3.46 7.40 10.46
C PHE A 71 -2.48 6.61 9.62
N THR A 72 -2.07 7.14 8.48
CA THR A 72 -1.09 6.51 7.60
C THR A 72 0.11 7.43 7.41
N VAL A 73 1.31 6.90 7.56
CA VAL A 73 2.56 7.57 7.23
C VAL A 73 3.32 6.71 6.22
N ILE A 74 3.49 7.22 5.03
CA ILE A 74 4.25 6.54 3.96
C ILE A 74 5.72 6.93 4.14
N ILE A 75 6.51 5.99 4.65
CA ILE A 75 7.92 6.20 5.00
C ILE A 75 8.88 5.72 3.92
N GLY A 76 8.37 4.94 2.97
CA GLY A 76 9.12 4.36 1.85
C GLY A 76 8.19 4.02 0.70
N ASN A 77 8.19 2.78 0.24
CA ASN A 77 7.31 2.33 -0.83
C ASN A 77 5.87 2.14 -0.35
N SER A 78 4.91 2.40 -1.24
CA SER A 78 3.50 2.14 -1.00
C SER A 78 2.83 1.74 -2.31
N PHE A 79 2.84 0.43 -2.62
CA PHE A 79 2.42 -0.08 -3.92
C PHE A 79 1.19 -0.97 -3.83
N GLY A 80 0.27 -0.76 -4.76
CA GLY A 80 -0.85 -1.63 -5.10
C GLY A 80 -1.68 -2.10 -3.92
N ALA A 81 -1.89 -3.41 -3.84
CA ALA A 81 -2.67 -4.05 -2.79
C ALA A 81 -2.04 -3.88 -1.39
N GLY A 82 -0.73 -3.67 -1.29
CA GLY A 82 -0.06 -3.37 -0.02
C GLY A 82 -0.49 -2.02 0.54
N ASN A 83 -0.50 -0.97 -0.28
CA ASN A 83 -1.05 0.34 0.10
C ASN A 83 -2.51 0.18 0.56
N TYR A 84 -3.31 -0.52 -0.22
CA TYR A 84 -4.72 -0.75 0.05
C TYR A 84 -4.93 -1.42 1.42
N ALA A 85 -4.26 -2.55 1.67
CA ALA A 85 -4.42 -3.32 2.92
C ALA A 85 -3.89 -2.58 4.17
N MET A 86 -2.92 -1.70 4.00
CA MET A 86 -2.33 -0.92 5.08
C MET A 86 -2.96 0.46 5.24
N ASN A 87 -4.29 0.52 5.19
CA ASN A 87 -5.05 1.75 5.39
C ASN A 87 -4.80 2.83 4.33
N GLY A 88 -4.95 2.46 3.06
CA GLY A 88 -5.00 3.42 1.96
C GLY A 88 -6.25 4.29 2.01
N THR A 89 -6.34 5.25 1.09
CA THR A 89 -7.42 6.27 1.02
C THR A 89 -8.84 5.68 1.08
N ALA A 90 -9.03 4.46 0.56
CA ALA A 90 -10.34 3.79 0.55
C ALA A 90 -10.90 3.46 1.94
N TYR A 91 -10.07 3.44 2.98
CA TYR A 91 -10.48 3.07 4.35
C TYR A 91 -10.64 4.26 5.29
N ASP A 92 -10.84 5.44 4.74
CA ASP A 92 -11.11 6.66 5.48
C ASP A 92 -10.09 6.94 6.60
N PRO A 93 -8.78 7.02 6.27
CA PRO A 93 -7.78 7.47 7.23
C PRO A 93 -8.03 8.92 7.63
N ARG A 94 -7.74 9.27 8.89
CA ARG A 94 -7.85 10.66 9.36
C ARG A 94 -6.78 11.55 8.76
N LEU A 95 -5.59 11.01 8.54
CA LEU A 95 -4.50 11.65 7.82
C LEU A 95 -3.70 10.59 7.06
N ILE A 96 -3.26 10.96 5.85
CA ILE A 96 -2.24 10.25 5.08
C ILE A 96 -1.06 11.22 4.90
N LEU A 97 0.03 10.92 5.55
CA LEU A 97 1.27 11.69 5.50
C LEU A 97 2.31 10.93 4.66
N ALA A 98 3.17 11.63 3.96
CA ALA A 98 4.27 11.03 3.22
C ALA A 98 5.59 11.68 3.57
N TRP A 99 6.65 10.89 3.64
CA TRP A 99 8.01 11.42 3.69
C TRP A 99 8.48 11.82 2.29
N PRO A 100 9.48 12.73 2.15
CA PRO A 100 9.95 13.19 0.85
C PRO A 100 10.53 12.09 -0.05
N ASN A 101 11.01 11.00 0.54
CA ASN A 101 11.54 9.82 -0.16
C ASN A 101 10.47 8.75 -0.47
N ALA A 102 9.23 8.98 -0.09
CA ALA A 102 8.14 8.04 -0.32
C ALA A 102 7.88 7.83 -1.82
N LYS A 103 7.42 6.63 -2.18
CA LYS A 103 7.02 6.29 -3.54
C LYS A 103 5.64 5.62 -3.53
N LEU A 104 4.70 6.19 -4.28
CA LEU A 104 3.34 5.68 -4.37
C LEU A 104 3.04 5.28 -5.83
N ALA A 105 2.59 4.04 -6.03
CA ALA A 105 2.17 3.58 -7.35
C ALA A 105 1.32 2.30 -7.26
N VAL A 106 0.72 1.91 -8.38
CA VAL A 106 0.06 0.59 -8.49
C VAL A 106 1.10 -0.54 -8.43
N MET A 107 2.29 -0.32 -9.02
CA MET A 107 3.42 -1.26 -8.99
C MET A 107 4.74 -0.49 -9.18
N GLY A 108 5.87 -1.11 -8.90
CA GLY A 108 7.18 -0.51 -9.14
C GLY A 108 7.41 -0.21 -10.64
N GLY A 109 8.14 0.88 -10.95
CA GLY A 109 8.33 1.36 -12.34
C GLY A 109 8.92 0.32 -13.28
N ALA A 110 9.98 -0.39 -12.88
CA ALA A 110 10.58 -1.45 -13.69
C ALA A 110 9.63 -2.62 -13.94
N GLN A 111 8.75 -2.96 -13.00
CA GLN A 111 7.73 -3.99 -13.17
C GLN A 111 6.64 -3.51 -14.12
N ALA A 112 6.19 -2.27 -13.99
CA ALA A 112 5.22 -1.66 -14.89
C ALA A 112 5.74 -1.61 -16.34
N ALA A 113 6.99 -1.20 -16.53
CA ALA A 113 7.63 -1.19 -17.84
C ALA A 113 7.63 -2.58 -18.50
N LYS A 114 8.00 -3.63 -17.75
CA LYS A 114 7.98 -5.01 -18.27
C LYS A 114 6.58 -5.45 -18.71
N VAL A 115 5.55 -5.16 -17.93
CA VAL A 115 4.16 -5.52 -18.25
C VAL A 115 3.69 -4.78 -19.51
N LEU A 116 3.91 -3.47 -19.58
CA LEU A 116 3.49 -2.66 -20.73
C LEU A 116 4.24 -3.02 -22.00
N LEU A 117 5.56 -3.32 -21.91
CA LEU A 117 6.33 -3.83 -23.05
C LEU A 117 5.82 -5.20 -23.54
N GLN A 118 5.43 -6.07 -22.62
CA GLN A 118 4.87 -7.36 -22.99
C GLN A 118 3.54 -7.20 -23.73
N ILE A 119 2.68 -6.29 -23.31
CA ILE A 119 1.42 -5.96 -23.98
C ILE A 119 1.71 -5.41 -25.38
N GLU A 120 2.65 -4.47 -25.51
CA GLU A 120 3.01 -3.88 -26.78
C GLU A 120 3.63 -4.90 -27.75
N LYS A 121 4.53 -5.75 -27.26
CA LYS A 121 5.07 -6.89 -28.05
C LYS A 121 3.97 -7.81 -28.56
N SER A 122 2.98 -8.11 -27.72
CA SER A 122 1.86 -8.96 -28.11
C SER A 122 0.97 -8.28 -29.16
N ARG A 123 0.76 -6.95 -29.04
CA ARG A 123 0.00 -6.15 -30.01
C ARG A 123 0.68 -6.13 -31.38
N LEU A 124 1.98 -5.83 -31.43
CA LEU A 124 2.77 -5.78 -32.66
C LEU A 124 2.79 -7.14 -33.35
N LYS A 125 3.02 -8.21 -32.57
CA LYS A 125 2.99 -9.58 -33.11
C LYS A 125 1.62 -9.95 -33.69
N ALA A 126 0.54 -9.54 -33.07
CA ALA A 126 -0.82 -9.78 -33.58
C ALA A 126 -1.12 -8.97 -34.85
N ALA A 127 -0.50 -7.78 -34.99
CA ALA A 127 -0.60 -6.95 -36.20
C ALA A 127 0.33 -7.41 -37.35
N GLY A 128 1.21 -8.39 -37.11
CA GLY A 128 2.20 -8.82 -38.10
C GLY A 128 3.34 -7.80 -38.33
N GLU A 129 3.52 -6.87 -37.36
CA GLU A 129 4.56 -5.85 -37.41
C GLU A 129 5.89 -6.39 -36.85
N GLU A 130 7.03 -6.01 -37.46
CA GLU A 130 8.34 -6.37 -36.94
C GLU A 130 8.65 -5.61 -35.62
N LEU A 131 9.28 -6.33 -34.71
CA LEU A 131 9.74 -5.78 -33.42
C LEU A 131 11.09 -5.09 -33.63
N ASP A 132 11.12 -3.76 -33.72
CA ASP A 132 12.36 -2.99 -33.67
C ASP A 132 12.88 -2.94 -32.22
N PRO A 133 14.06 -3.57 -31.94
CA PRO A 133 14.63 -3.58 -30.59
C PRO A 133 14.90 -2.18 -30.04
N LYS A 134 15.34 -1.23 -30.89
CA LYS A 134 15.62 0.15 -30.45
C LYS A 134 14.35 0.90 -30.11
N ALA A 135 13.28 0.71 -30.85
CA ALA A 135 11.98 1.31 -30.53
C ALA A 135 11.40 0.78 -29.22
N LEU A 136 11.60 -0.52 -28.94
CA LEU A 136 11.17 -1.12 -27.67
C LEU A 136 11.99 -0.62 -26.49
N GLU A 137 13.29 -0.43 -26.63
CA GLU A 137 14.16 0.13 -25.60
C GLU A 137 13.78 1.58 -25.29
N ALA A 138 13.60 2.41 -26.31
CA ALA A 138 13.13 3.78 -26.15
C ALA A 138 11.74 3.86 -25.49
N LEU A 139 10.84 2.94 -25.81
CA LEU A 139 9.53 2.84 -25.16
C LEU A 139 9.67 2.47 -23.69
N GLN A 140 10.56 1.52 -23.37
CA GLN A 140 10.83 1.14 -21.97
C GLN A 140 11.31 2.33 -21.15
N GLU A 141 12.33 3.03 -21.64
CA GLU A 141 12.87 4.21 -20.97
C GLU A 141 11.80 5.28 -20.75
N LYS A 142 10.95 5.53 -21.74
CA LYS A 142 9.84 6.48 -21.64
C LYS A 142 8.83 6.08 -20.57
N ILE A 143 8.49 4.80 -20.48
CA ILE A 143 7.56 4.28 -19.47
C ILE A 143 8.19 4.42 -18.08
N GLU A 144 9.44 4.00 -17.91
CA GLU A 144 10.14 4.07 -16.63
C GLU A 144 10.26 5.52 -16.13
N ALA A 145 10.65 6.44 -16.99
CA ALA A 145 10.74 7.86 -16.66
C ALA A 145 9.39 8.45 -16.25
N ARG A 146 8.31 8.11 -16.96
CA ARG A 146 6.97 8.53 -16.60
C ARG A 146 6.52 8.00 -15.24
N TYR A 147 6.78 6.72 -14.96
CA TYR A 147 6.46 6.11 -13.68
C TYR A 147 7.25 6.77 -12.55
N GLU A 148 8.55 6.97 -12.71
CA GLU A 148 9.39 7.60 -11.67
C GLU A 148 8.87 9.01 -11.34
N ALA A 149 8.50 9.81 -12.33
CA ALA A 149 7.93 11.13 -12.11
C ALA A 149 6.58 11.09 -11.37
N GLN A 150 5.74 10.08 -11.65
CA GLN A 150 4.41 9.94 -11.06
C GLN A 150 4.41 9.23 -9.70
N MET A 151 5.46 8.52 -9.35
CA MET A 151 5.59 7.88 -8.04
C MET A 151 5.96 8.85 -6.91
N SER A 152 6.39 10.07 -7.22
CA SER A 152 6.79 11.08 -6.25
C SER A 152 5.67 11.42 -5.26
N PRO A 153 5.97 11.61 -3.95
CA PRO A 153 4.99 12.04 -2.98
C PRO A 153 4.44 13.45 -3.28
N TYR A 154 5.21 14.29 -3.96
CA TYR A 154 4.76 15.61 -4.43
C TYR A 154 3.71 15.49 -5.54
N TYR A 155 3.88 14.52 -6.44
CA TYR A 155 2.85 14.20 -7.41
C TYR A 155 1.56 13.70 -6.73
N ALA A 156 1.69 12.81 -5.75
CA ALA A 156 0.58 12.32 -4.97
C ALA A 156 -0.14 13.46 -4.21
N ALA A 157 0.60 14.38 -3.61
CA ALA A 157 0.06 15.55 -2.93
C ALA A 157 -0.69 16.48 -3.89
N SER A 158 -0.16 16.72 -5.10
CA SER A 158 -0.84 17.53 -6.12
C SER A 158 -2.17 16.93 -6.61
N ARG A 159 -2.39 15.64 -6.34
CA ARG A 159 -3.61 14.89 -6.67
C ARG A 159 -4.49 14.61 -5.44
N LEU A 160 -4.13 15.15 -4.28
CA LEU A 160 -4.82 14.92 -3.00
C LEU A 160 -4.85 13.44 -2.59
N TRP A 161 -3.85 12.65 -2.98
CA TRP A 161 -3.70 11.27 -2.55
C TRP A 161 -3.01 11.16 -1.18
N VAL A 162 -2.32 12.21 -0.78
CA VAL A 162 -1.78 12.41 0.57
C VAL A 162 -2.12 13.81 1.04
N ASP A 163 -2.32 13.99 2.34
CA ASP A 163 -2.70 15.27 2.94
C ASP A 163 -1.51 16.21 3.06
N ALA A 164 -0.32 15.66 3.33
CA ALA A 164 0.91 16.44 3.42
C ALA A 164 2.16 15.60 3.15
N VAL A 165 3.18 16.25 2.58
CA VAL A 165 4.56 15.75 2.57
C VAL A 165 5.28 16.40 3.73
N ILE A 166 5.78 15.61 4.67
CA ILE A 166 6.30 16.08 5.96
C ILE A 166 7.78 15.75 6.15
N ASP A 167 8.47 16.57 6.92
CA ASP A 167 9.81 16.24 7.43
C ASP A 167 9.70 15.00 8.34
N PRO A 168 10.51 13.94 8.11
CA PRO A 168 10.55 12.77 8.96
C PRO A 168 10.71 13.08 10.46
N ALA A 169 11.49 14.09 10.81
CA ALA A 169 11.70 14.53 12.18
C ALA A 169 10.42 15.08 12.84
N LYS A 170 9.45 15.53 12.05
CA LYS A 170 8.17 16.07 12.49
C LYS A 170 7.05 15.03 12.58
N THR A 171 7.32 13.77 12.24
CA THR A 171 6.30 12.71 12.20
C THR A 171 5.53 12.58 13.51
N ARG A 172 6.22 12.59 14.65
CA ARG A 172 5.58 12.51 15.98
C ARG A 172 4.66 13.70 16.24
N GLU A 173 5.08 14.88 15.88
CA GLU A 173 4.31 16.12 16.06
C GLU A 173 3.00 16.05 15.26
N TRP A 174 3.07 15.71 13.97
CA TRP A 174 1.91 15.54 13.11
C TRP A 174 0.92 14.48 13.62
N LEU A 175 1.43 13.34 14.07
CA LEU A 175 0.60 12.27 14.63
C LEU A 175 -0.05 12.69 15.95
N SER A 176 0.66 13.42 16.82
CA SER A 176 0.11 13.94 18.06
C SER A 176 -1.04 14.93 17.81
N TYR A 177 -0.87 15.85 16.86
CA TYR A 177 -1.95 16.75 16.44
C TYR A 177 -3.14 16.00 15.84
N GLY A 178 -2.87 15.04 14.95
CA GLY A 178 -3.91 14.23 14.33
C GLY A 178 -4.75 13.46 15.34
N ILE A 179 -4.11 12.83 16.33
CA ILE A 179 -4.79 12.11 17.41
C ILE A 179 -5.62 13.11 18.25
N GLY A 180 -5.04 14.25 18.62
CA GLY A 180 -5.76 15.28 19.38
C GLY A 180 -6.98 15.82 18.63
N MET A 181 -6.88 16.01 17.31
CA MET A 181 -8.04 16.40 16.50
C MET A 181 -9.12 15.31 16.44
N ALA A 182 -8.72 14.04 16.37
CA ALA A 182 -9.66 12.92 16.38
C ALA A 182 -10.42 12.79 17.71
N ASP A 183 -9.80 13.18 18.81
CA ASP A 183 -10.42 13.16 20.14
C ASP A 183 -11.53 14.20 20.32
N HIS A 184 -11.65 15.19 19.43
CA HIS A 184 -12.79 16.12 19.42
C HIS A 184 -14.10 15.45 19.00
N ASN A 185 -14.05 14.30 18.36
CA ASN A 185 -15.21 13.45 18.09
C ASN A 185 -15.01 12.08 18.76
N PRO A 186 -15.39 11.92 20.04
CA PRO A 186 -15.17 10.71 20.80
C PRO A 186 -16.12 9.58 20.45
N ASP A 187 -17.12 9.82 19.62
CA ASP A 187 -18.10 8.82 19.22
C ASP A 187 -17.48 7.79 18.26
N ILE A 188 -17.15 6.63 18.82
CA ILE A 188 -16.61 5.50 18.05
C ILE A 188 -17.72 4.46 17.91
N PRO A 189 -18.19 4.17 16.68
CA PRO A 189 -19.17 3.12 16.42
C PRO A 189 -18.68 1.76 16.92
N ARG A 190 -19.62 0.84 17.13
CA ARG A 190 -19.28 -0.52 17.53
C ARG A 190 -18.51 -1.21 16.40
N TYR A 191 -17.32 -1.71 16.69
CA TYR A 191 -16.56 -2.55 15.78
C TYR A 191 -17.25 -3.89 15.57
N ASN A 192 -17.55 -4.23 14.33
CA ASN A 192 -18.19 -5.49 13.95
C ASN A 192 -17.64 -6.02 12.63
N PRO A 193 -16.50 -6.71 12.63
CA PRO A 193 -15.87 -7.26 11.42
C PRO A 193 -16.53 -8.55 10.94
N GLY A 194 -17.60 -9.01 11.59
CA GLY A 194 -18.13 -10.35 11.39
C GLY A 194 -17.22 -11.43 12.01
N VAL A 195 -17.25 -12.63 11.43
CA VAL A 195 -16.40 -13.74 11.88
C VAL A 195 -15.08 -13.74 11.09
N ILE A 196 -13.99 -13.46 11.76
CA ILE A 196 -12.64 -13.57 11.22
C ILE A 196 -11.92 -14.73 11.92
N GLN A 197 -11.58 -15.74 11.14
CA GLN A 197 -10.78 -16.86 11.62
C GLN A 197 -9.29 -16.57 11.41
N THR A 198 -8.60 -16.18 12.45
CA THR A 198 -7.16 -15.88 12.43
C THR A 198 -6.39 -16.91 13.23
#